data_9e3270f78f6eabf5bdce1079de84f6b6
#
_entry.id   9e3270f78f6eabf5bdce1079de84f6b6
#
_cell.length_a   1.000
_cell.length_b   1.000
_cell.length_c   1.000
_cell.angle_alpha   90.00
_cell.angle_beta   90.00
_cell.angle_gamma   90.00
#
_symmetry.space_group_name_H-M   'P 1'
#
loop_
_entity.id
_entity.type
_entity.pdbx_description
1 polymer ?
#
loop_
_entity_poly.entity_id
_entity_poly.type
_entity_poly.pdbx_seq_one_letter_code
_entity_poly.pdbx_strand_id
1 'polypeptide(L)'
;MKPVGNRSISREISLALIGVLLLSAFAMTHANGDPYSAVPEEKHKSLIAAQQPLFERLNVGEAWAISKGAPSILVGVIDNGFDFFHPDLKGQLIPGFYYPGGYHAEFYENLAHGTLVSSIIVAKDENPSGMVGFAPKCRILTASQGMIEHALLKMQKSFFQKSPNATMADFQKEMMKQQDVLKNFGENWVHYQVDGAADAIRYLVDHGAKVINISGGLTRSLCPSREKWQRLEDAFSYAAEKGVVIVLAAGNNAAQSEDYPGSPETVIVVGATLLDDTRWEEEIAVQGSKIKRGSNYGKRLTAMAPIEKLVVCAPHEQRFYSCDDGPMGSTTVPFKGAHEVRPNGATSSAAPIVTAMVALIYSVRPNLDAKSVVKIVQQGCDDIGVDGYDIHTGHGRVNFGRSVALARDWGN
;
A
#
# COMPACT_ATOMS: atom_id res chain seq x y z
N MET A 1 11.05 13.66 42.20
CA MET A 1 11.13 13.38 40.76
C MET A 1 9.78 13.68 40.13
N LYS A 2 9.70 14.73 39.32
CA LYS A 2 8.48 15.11 38.60
C LYS A 2 8.41 14.29 37.29
N PRO A 3 7.26 13.82 36.83
CA PRO A 3 7.15 13.10 35.58
C PRO A 3 7.40 14.04 34.41
N VAL A 4 8.35 13.71 33.55
CA VAL A 4 8.65 14.42 32.30
C VAL A 4 7.50 14.16 31.34
N GLY A 5 6.94 15.25 30.83
CA GLY A 5 5.64 15.27 30.19
C GLY A 5 5.57 14.59 28.82
N ASN A 6 4.55 13.79 28.68
CA ASN A 6 4.02 13.17 27.46
C ASN A 6 3.46 14.20 26.42
N ARG A 7 3.78 15.50 26.55
CA ARG A 7 3.20 16.56 25.69
C ARG A 7 4.01 16.90 24.44
N SER A 8 5.29 16.47 24.38
CA SER A 8 6.14 16.83 23.23
C SER A 8 6.00 15.83 22.06
N ILE A 9 5.86 14.55 22.34
CA ILE A 9 5.80 13.48 21.34
C ILE A 9 4.51 13.56 20.51
N SER A 10 3.36 13.86 21.12
CA SER A 10 2.09 14.02 20.39
C SER A 10 2.08 15.24 19.46
N ARG A 11 2.84 16.28 19.78
CA ARG A 11 2.92 17.52 19.00
C ARG A 11 3.82 17.38 17.77
N GLU A 12 4.91 16.64 17.90
CA GLU A 12 5.83 16.37 16.78
C GLU A 12 5.25 15.35 15.80
N ILE A 13 4.54 14.31 16.29
CA ILE A 13 3.83 13.35 15.45
C ILE A 13 2.68 14.04 14.70
N SER A 14 1.91 14.93 15.34
CA SER A 14 0.86 15.70 14.68
C SER A 14 1.42 16.64 13.61
N LEU A 15 2.55 17.29 13.85
CA LEU A 15 3.18 18.20 12.87
C LEU A 15 3.80 17.42 11.70
N ALA A 16 4.40 16.27 11.93
CA ALA A 16 4.93 15.41 10.87
C ALA A 16 3.82 14.81 10.00
N LEU A 17 2.72 14.35 10.61
CA LEU A 17 1.52 13.86 9.90
C LEU A 17 0.83 14.99 9.10
N ILE A 18 0.74 16.19 9.65
CA ILE A 18 0.21 17.37 8.97
C ILE A 18 1.12 17.76 7.79
N GLY A 19 2.44 17.67 7.94
CA GLY A 19 3.39 17.90 6.85
C GLY A 19 3.18 16.92 5.69
N VAL A 20 2.97 15.65 5.98
CA VAL A 20 2.71 14.61 4.96
C VAL A 20 1.33 14.81 4.30
N LEU A 21 0.29 15.16 5.06
CA LEU A 21 -1.06 15.43 4.53
C LEU A 21 -1.13 16.73 3.73
N LEU A 22 -0.40 17.77 4.13
CA LEU A 22 -0.38 19.05 3.40
C LEU A 22 0.47 19.00 2.13
N LEU A 23 1.47 18.11 2.06
CA LEU A 23 2.29 17.88 0.87
C LEU A 23 1.56 17.08 -0.21
N SER A 24 0.52 16.32 0.13
CA SER A 24 -0.33 15.60 -0.83
C SER A 24 -1.33 16.49 -1.59
N ALA A 25 -1.43 17.78 -1.27
CA ALA A 25 -2.45 18.69 -1.82
C ALA A 25 -1.94 19.61 -2.96
N PHE A 26 -0.91 19.24 -3.73
CA PHE A 26 -0.34 20.12 -4.76
C PHE A 26 -0.91 19.88 -6.18
N ALA A 27 -1.28 20.99 -6.82
CA ALA A 27 -1.50 21.27 -8.25
C ALA A 27 -2.74 20.68 -8.97
N MET A 28 -3.78 21.49 -9.09
CA MET A 28 -4.84 21.31 -10.13
C MET A 28 -4.56 22.19 -11.35
N THR A 29 -4.29 21.61 -12.49
CA THR A 29 -4.46 22.26 -13.81
C THR A 29 -5.30 21.38 -14.71
N HIS A 30 -6.34 21.96 -15.33
CA HIS A 30 -7.23 21.23 -16.22
C HIS A 30 -6.54 20.94 -17.55
N ALA A 31 -6.42 19.67 -17.94
CA ALA A 31 -6.11 19.25 -19.28
C ALA A 31 -7.38 18.63 -19.90
N ASN A 32 -7.89 19.26 -21.00
CA ASN A 32 -8.96 18.71 -21.80
C ASN A 32 -8.42 17.60 -22.69
N GLY A 33 -8.75 16.34 -22.43
CA GLY A 33 -8.39 15.17 -23.23
C GLY A 33 -8.87 13.87 -22.56
N ASP A 34 -9.02 12.81 -23.35
CA ASP A 34 -9.24 11.47 -22.77
C ASP A 34 -8.02 11.11 -21.91
N PRO A 35 -8.19 10.97 -20.59
CA PRO A 35 -7.09 10.73 -19.67
C PRO A 35 -6.42 9.38 -19.90
N TYR A 36 -7.11 8.47 -20.57
CA TYR A 36 -6.64 7.14 -20.96
C TYR A 36 -6.41 7.03 -22.48
N SER A 37 -6.08 8.14 -23.17
CA SER A 37 -5.68 8.07 -24.56
C SER A 37 -4.61 7.00 -24.75
N ALA A 38 -4.77 6.18 -25.80
CA ALA A 38 -3.93 5.01 -26.06
C ALA A 38 -2.44 5.32 -25.89
N VAL A 39 -1.76 4.57 -25.04
CA VAL A 39 -0.29 4.66 -24.89
C VAL A 39 0.33 4.20 -26.22
N PRO A 40 1.17 4.98 -26.88
CA PRO A 40 1.83 4.54 -28.10
C PRO A 40 2.60 3.23 -27.88
N GLU A 41 2.62 2.35 -28.90
CA GLU A 41 3.25 1.02 -28.80
C GLU A 41 4.72 1.05 -28.34
N GLU A 42 5.48 2.07 -28.75
CA GLU A 42 6.86 2.27 -28.30
C GLU A 42 6.98 2.51 -26.78
N LYS A 43 6.02 3.27 -26.20
CA LYS A 43 5.98 3.49 -24.74
C LYS A 43 5.58 2.24 -23.99
N HIS A 44 4.73 1.42 -24.57
CA HIS A 44 4.34 0.14 -24.00
C HIS A 44 5.52 -0.82 -23.86
N LYS A 45 6.33 -1.01 -24.91
CA LYS A 45 7.56 -1.80 -24.82
C LYS A 45 8.49 -1.29 -23.72
N SER A 46 8.52 0.03 -23.47
CA SER A 46 9.33 0.63 -22.42
C SER A 46 8.80 0.34 -21.00
N LEU A 47 7.49 0.21 -20.80
CA LEU A 47 6.89 -0.13 -19.50
C LEU A 47 7.21 -1.58 -19.13
N ILE A 48 7.04 -2.53 -20.05
CA ILE A 48 7.39 -3.93 -19.83
C ILE A 48 8.88 -4.07 -19.54
N ALA A 49 9.74 -3.40 -20.33
CA ALA A 49 11.17 -3.40 -20.11
C ALA A 49 11.56 -2.80 -18.74
N ALA A 50 10.81 -1.80 -18.26
CA ALA A 50 11.03 -1.22 -16.93
C ALA A 50 10.67 -2.17 -15.78
N GLN A 51 9.65 -3.04 -15.95
CA GLN A 51 9.26 -4.04 -14.94
C GLN A 51 10.17 -5.28 -14.93
N GLN A 52 10.81 -5.60 -16.06
CA GLN A 52 11.53 -6.85 -16.24
C GLN A 52 12.59 -7.11 -15.16
N PRO A 53 13.46 -6.15 -14.76
CA PRO A 53 14.46 -6.39 -13.72
C PRO A 53 13.87 -6.84 -12.38
N LEU A 54 12.71 -6.28 -12.01
CA LEU A 54 12.01 -6.65 -10.78
C LEU A 54 11.41 -8.06 -10.89
N PHE A 55 10.80 -8.40 -12.02
CA PHE A 55 10.23 -9.73 -12.26
C PHE A 55 11.30 -10.82 -12.29
N GLU A 56 12.44 -10.55 -12.90
CA GLU A 56 13.59 -11.47 -12.89
C GLU A 56 14.14 -11.67 -11.49
N ARG A 57 14.31 -10.56 -10.75
CA ARG A 57 14.84 -10.61 -9.38
C ARG A 57 13.99 -11.45 -8.43
N LEU A 58 12.68 -11.50 -8.67
CA LEU A 58 11.70 -12.22 -7.87
C LEU A 58 11.32 -13.61 -8.44
N ASN A 59 11.92 -14.04 -9.54
CA ASN A 59 11.58 -15.29 -10.23
C ASN A 59 10.08 -15.43 -10.58
N VAL A 60 9.47 -14.32 -11.03
CA VAL A 60 8.03 -14.29 -11.34
C VAL A 60 7.70 -15.20 -12.52
N GLY A 61 8.56 -15.30 -13.53
CA GLY A 61 8.39 -16.17 -14.69
C GLY A 61 8.23 -17.65 -14.31
N GLU A 62 8.98 -18.13 -13.32
CA GLU A 62 8.88 -19.50 -12.80
C GLU A 62 7.53 -19.74 -12.10
N ALA A 63 7.07 -18.77 -11.31
CA ALA A 63 5.74 -18.84 -10.68
C ALA A 63 4.63 -18.84 -11.71
N TRP A 64 4.74 -18.01 -12.75
CA TRP A 64 3.73 -17.92 -13.81
C TRP A 64 3.70 -19.15 -14.72
N ALA A 65 4.78 -19.90 -14.81
CA ALA A 65 4.76 -21.21 -15.44
C ALA A 65 3.87 -22.22 -14.70
N ILE A 66 3.60 -21.99 -13.40
CA ILE A 66 2.69 -22.79 -12.57
C ILE A 66 1.30 -22.15 -12.54
N SER A 67 1.20 -20.87 -12.18
CA SER A 67 -0.06 -20.12 -12.11
C SER A 67 0.17 -18.61 -12.21
N LYS A 68 -0.71 -17.94 -12.95
CA LYS A 68 -0.86 -16.46 -12.96
C LYS A 68 -1.99 -15.96 -12.04
N GLY A 69 -2.53 -16.85 -11.20
CA GLY A 69 -3.71 -16.60 -10.39
C GLY A 69 -4.99 -17.16 -11.02
N ALA A 70 -6.11 -16.92 -10.38
CA ALA A 70 -7.44 -17.33 -10.86
C ALA A 70 -8.50 -16.30 -10.45
N PRO A 71 -9.56 -16.06 -11.26
CA PRO A 71 -10.63 -15.13 -10.93
C PRO A 71 -11.42 -15.49 -9.66
N SER A 72 -11.35 -16.74 -9.21
CA SER A 72 -11.93 -17.22 -7.95
C SER A 72 -11.10 -16.84 -6.72
N ILE A 73 -9.85 -16.43 -6.89
CA ILE A 73 -9.01 -15.96 -5.79
C ILE A 73 -9.23 -14.45 -5.63
N LEU A 74 -9.95 -14.11 -4.56
CA LEU A 74 -10.19 -12.72 -4.20
C LEU A 74 -9.11 -12.22 -3.24
N VAL A 75 -8.50 -11.11 -3.59
CA VAL A 75 -7.58 -10.35 -2.77
C VAL A 75 -8.34 -9.18 -2.15
N GLY A 76 -8.40 -9.09 -0.84
CA GLY A 76 -8.89 -7.89 -0.17
C GLY A 76 -7.81 -6.80 -0.21
N VAL A 77 -8.17 -5.56 -0.52
CA VAL A 77 -7.26 -4.42 -0.37
C VAL A 77 -7.94 -3.34 0.45
N ILE A 78 -7.34 -3.03 1.61
CA ILE A 78 -7.76 -1.93 2.49
C ILE A 78 -6.83 -0.76 2.22
N ASP A 79 -7.36 0.30 1.58
CA ASP A 79 -6.55 1.42 1.13
C ASP A 79 -7.41 2.66 0.85
N ASN A 80 -6.80 3.73 0.36
CA ASN A 80 -7.45 4.97 -0.02
C ASN A 80 -7.69 5.01 -1.53
N GLY A 81 -8.93 5.15 -1.95
CA GLY A 81 -9.35 5.42 -3.31
C GLY A 81 -8.92 4.36 -4.35
N PHE A 82 -9.83 4.02 -5.23
CA PHE A 82 -9.61 3.00 -6.26
C PHE A 82 -10.20 3.50 -7.59
N ASP A 83 -9.42 3.49 -8.65
CA ASP A 83 -9.88 3.81 -10.00
C ASP A 83 -10.40 2.55 -10.72
N PHE A 84 -11.69 2.34 -10.67
CA PHE A 84 -12.37 1.20 -11.32
C PHE A 84 -12.42 1.32 -12.84
N PHE A 85 -12.14 2.50 -13.38
CA PHE A 85 -12.20 2.77 -14.82
C PHE A 85 -10.83 2.69 -15.48
N HIS A 86 -9.75 2.59 -14.68
CA HIS A 86 -8.40 2.46 -15.26
C HIS A 86 -8.33 1.25 -16.21
N PRO A 87 -7.82 1.41 -17.44
CA PRO A 87 -7.83 0.35 -18.46
C PRO A 87 -7.25 -0.98 -17.99
N ASP A 88 -6.14 -0.93 -17.25
CA ASP A 88 -5.44 -2.12 -16.76
C ASP A 88 -6.16 -2.79 -15.57
N LEU A 89 -7.05 -2.07 -14.89
CA LEU A 89 -7.76 -2.53 -13.70
C LEU A 89 -9.24 -2.79 -13.94
N LYS A 90 -9.79 -2.28 -15.04
CA LYS A 90 -11.22 -2.43 -15.38
C LYS A 90 -11.63 -3.90 -15.43
N GLY A 91 -12.57 -4.29 -14.55
CA GLY A 91 -13.04 -5.66 -14.38
C GLY A 91 -12.18 -6.53 -13.44
N GLN A 92 -11.02 -6.05 -12.98
CA GLN A 92 -10.22 -6.69 -11.93
C GLN A 92 -10.64 -6.24 -10.53
N LEU A 93 -11.15 -4.99 -10.40
CA LEU A 93 -11.60 -4.43 -9.13
C LEU A 93 -13.10 -4.67 -8.96
N ILE A 94 -13.47 -5.15 -7.77
CA ILE A 94 -14.86 -5.34 -7.32
C ILE A 94 -15.12 -4.29 -6.24
N PRO A 95 -16.10 -3.39 -6.43
CA PRO A 95 -16.50 -2.45 -5.38
C PRO A 95 -16.96 -3.20 -4.14
N GLY A 96 -16.44 -2.83 -2.98
CA GLY A 96 -16.71 -3.48 -1.73
C GLY A 96 -17.05 -2.50 -0.61
N PHE A 97 -16.27 -2.52 0.46
CA PHE A 97 -16.53 -1.76 1.67
C PHE A 97 -16.06 -0.30 1.57
N TYR A 98 -16.85 0.60 2.14
CA TYR A 98 -16.47 2.00 2.33
C TYR A 98 -16.72 2.41 3.79
N TYR A 99 -15.73 2.99 4.46
CA TYR A 99 -15.87 3.49 5.82
C TYR A 99 -15.97 5.03 5.83
N PRO A 100 -16.95 5.64 6.57
CA PRO A 100 -17.90 5.04 7.48
C PRO A 100 -19.24 4.71 6.83
N GLY A 101 -19.53 3.42 6.79
CA GLY A 101 -20.91 2.97 6.81
C GLY A 101 -21.69 3.01 5.51
N GLY A 102 -21.19 2.47 4.41
CA GLY A 102 -22.06 2.24 3.27
C GLY A 102 -21.34 1.99 1.94
N TYR A 103 -22.06 1.36 1.05
CA TYR A 103 -21.69 1.21 -0.34
C TYR A 103 -21.85 2.56 -1.05
N HIS A 104 -20.77 3.20 -1.47
CA HIS A 104 -20.84 4.33 -2.39
C HIS A 104 -19.79 4.18 -3.47
N ALA A 105 -20.23 3.69 -4.61
CA ALA A 105 -19.47 3.61 -5.84
C ALA A 105 -19.07 4.99 -6.42
N GLU A 106 -19.57 6.08 -5.83
CA GLU A 106 -19.44 7.44 -6.40
C GLU A 106 -18.28 8.26 -5.81
N PHE A 107 -17.56 7.75 -4.80
CA PHE A 107 -16.46 8.49 -4.18
C PHE A 107 -15.09 8.10 -4.74
N TYR A 108 -14.96 8.15 -6.05
CA TYR A 108 -13.70 7.90 -6.79
C TYR A 108 -12.79 9.12 -6.84
N GLU A 109 -13.15 10.19 -6.17
CA GLU A 109 -12.38 11.41 -6.24
C GLU A 109 -11.17 11.36 -5.30
N ASN A 110 -10.00 11.23 -5.89
CA ASN A 110 -8.78 11.91 -5.50
C ASN A 110 -7.74 11.24 -4.62
N LEU A 111 -7.79 9.93 -4.30
CA LEU A 111 -6.61 9.31 -3.69
C LEU A 111 -6.31 7.95 -4.30
N ALA A 112 -5.17 7.92 -4.89
CA ALA A 112 -4.81 6.90 -5.83
C ALA A 112 -3.91 5.84 -5.26
N HIS A 113 -3.66 5.86 -3.96
CA HIS A 113 -2.76 4.88 -3.37
C HIS A 113 -3.32 3.46 -3.53
N GLY A 114 -4.64 3.26 -3.32
CA GLY A 114 -5.28 1.97 -3.56
C GLY A 114 -5.27 1.52 -5.03
N THR A 115 -5.36 2.46 -5.99
CA THR A 115 -5.18 2.16 -7.42
C THR A 115 -3.77 1.66 -7.70
N LEU A 116 -2.76 2.36 -7.20
CA LEU A 116 -1.35 1.99 -7.32
C LEU A 116 -1.10 0.60 -6.73
N VAL A 117 -1.52 0.38 -5.48
CA VAL A 117 -1.40 -0.90 -4.78
C VAL A 117 -2.10 -2.02 -5.54
N SER A 118 -3.32 -1.77 -6.01
CA SER A 118 -4.09 -2.74 -6.79
C SER A 118 -3.41 -3.10 -8.11
N SER A 119 -2.77 -2.12 -8.77
CA SER A 119 -2.08 -2.35 -10.04
C SER A 119 -0.88 -3.28 -9.89
N ILE A 120 -0.12 -3.16 -8.80
CA ILE A 120 0.97 -4.07 -8.48
C ILE A 120 0.45 -5.50 -8.36
N ILE A 121 -0.75 -5.70 -7.78
CA ILE A 121 -1.31 -7.03 -7.57
C ILE A 121 -1.91 -7.60 -8.86
N VAL A 122 -2.87 -6.88 -9.50
CA VAL A 122 -3.78 -7.47 -10.51
C VAL A 122 -3.85 -6.76 -11.86
N ALA A 123 -2.98 -5.80 -12.18
CA ALA A 123 -3.03 -5.22 -13.53
C ALA A 123 -2.97 -6.33 -14.59
N LYS A 124 -3.84 -6.20 -15.62
CA LYS A 124 -4.08 -7.26 -16.62
C LYS A 124 -2.84 -7.58 -17.45
N ASP A 125 -2.62 -8.86 -17.75
CA ASP A 125 -1.57 -9.32 -18.66
C ASP A 125 -1.98 -9.31 -20.15
N GLU A 126 -3.26 -9.13 -20.44
CA GLU A 126 -3.82 -9.07 -21.80
C GLU A 126 -4.00 -7.63 -22.29
N ASN A 127 -3.39 -6.68 -21.65
CA ASN A 127 -3.42 -5.30 -22.03
C ASN A 127 -2.17 -4.94 -22.86
N PRO A 128 -2.30 -4.75 -24.18
CA PRO A 128 -1.15 -4.51 -25.06
C PRO A 128 -0.46 -3.16 -24.82
N SER A 129 -1.05 -2.27 -24.04
CA SER A 129 -0.54 -0.92 -23.78
C SER A 129 -0.31 -0.58 -22.32
N GLY A 130 -0.43 -1.57 -21.42
CA GLY A 130 -0.36 -1.36 -19.98
C GLY A 130 0.78 -2.09 -19.26
N MET A 131 0.82 -1.92 -17.98
CA MET A 131 1.67 -2.70 -17.08
C MET A 131 1.02 -4.06 -16.77
N VAL A 132 1.79 -4.96 -16.16
CA VAL A 132 1.29 -6.27 -15.69
C VAL A 132 1.47 -6.36 -14.18
N GLY A 133 0.42 -6.74 -13.45
CA GLY A 133 0.48 -7.07 -12.03
C GLY A 133 1.10 -8.45 -11.78
N PHE A 134 1.53 -8.71 -10.54
CA PHE A 134 2.18 -9.97 -10.18
C PHE A 134 1.22 -11.18 -10.16
N ALA A 135 -0.09 -10.95 -9.98
CA ALA A 135 -1.14 -11.98 -10.00
C ALA A 135 -2.31 -11.56 -10.94
N PRO A 136 -2.05 -11.42 -12.26
CA PRO A 136 -2.93 -10.71 -13.19
C PRO A 136 -4.26 -11.38 -13.46
N LYS A 137 -4.44 -12.64 -13.06
CA LYS A 137 -5.71 -13.38 -13.20
C LYS A 137 -6.55 -13.39 -11.92
N CYS A 138 -6.04 -12.85 -10.80
CA CYS A 138 -6.82 -12.64 -9.58
C CYS A 138 -7.71 -11.40 -9.69
N ARG A 139 -8.61 -11.23 -8.73
CA ARG A 139 -9.46 -10.03 -8.61
C ARG A 139 -9.33 -9.42 -7.22
N ILE A 140 -9.55 -8.12 -7.13
CA ILE A 140 -9.52 -7.39 -5.86
C ILE A 140 -10.95 -7.05 -5.43
N LEU A 141 -11.27 -7.37 -4.18
CA LEU A 141 -12.39 -6.80 -3.44
C LEU A 141 -11.87 -5.61 -2.63
N THR A 142 -12.37 -4.42 -2.93
CA THR A 142 -11.86 -3.18 -2.37
C THR A 142 -12.50 -2.82 -1.04
N ALA A 143 -11.72 -2.23 -0.14
CA ALA A 143 -12.22 -1.59 1.06
C ALA A 143 -11.56 -0.20 1.20
N SER A 144 -12.33 0.85 1.01
CA SER A 144 -11.84 2.22 1.04
C SER A 144 -11.95 2.86 2.42
N GLN A 145 -10.87 3.52 2.86
CA GLN A 145 -10.78 4.27 4.12
C GLN A 145 -10.60 5.79 3.90
N GLY A 146 -11.10 6.33 2.82
CA GLY A 146 -10.75 7.65 2.26
C GLY A 146 -11.37 8.92 2.88
N MET A 147 -11.83 8.92 4.14
CA MET A 147 -12.62 10.04 4.69
C MET A 147 -11.85 11.34 4.99
N ILE A 148 -10.64 11.25 5.50
CA ILE A 148 -9.88 12.47 5.89
C ILE A 148 -9.50 13.27 4.66
N GLU A 149 -9.07 12.58 3.64
CA GLU A 149 -8.69 13.17 2.38
C GLU A 149 -9.89 13.79 1.68
N HIS A 150 -11.05 13.17 1.72
CA HIS A 150 -12.29 13.76 1.22
C HIS A 150 -12.68 15.04 1.99
N ALA A 151 -12.55 15.05 3.31
CA ALA A 151 -12.81 16.24 4.13
C ALA A 151 -11.83 17.37 3.80
N LEU A 152 -10.52 17.07 3.67
CA LEU A 152 -9.51 18.05 3.26
C LEU A 152 -9.78 18.62 1.87
N LEU A 153 -10.14 17.79 0.91
CA LEU A 153 -10.50 18.22 -0.44
C LEU A 153 -11.76 19.10 -0.44
N LYS A 154 -12.77 18.73 0.33
CA LYS A 154 -13.98 19.54 0.49
C LYS A 154 -13.67 20.90 1.09
N MET A 155 -12.78 20.93 2.10
CA MET A 155 -12.30 22.18 2.69
C MET A 155 -11.48 23.00 1.67
N GLN A 156 -10.60 22.36 0.92
CA GLN A 156 -9.82 22.99 -0.14
C GLN A 156 -10.71 23.56 -1.24
N LYS A 157 -11.65 22.76 -1.78
CA LYS A 157 -12.63 23.23 -2.78
C LYS A 157 -13.40 24.43 -2.25
N SER A 158 -13.91 24.37 -1.00
CA SER A 158 -14.63 25.48 -0.37
C SER A 158 -13.76 26.73 -0.19
N PHE A 159 -12.48 26.57 0.17
CA PHE A 159 -11.56 27.69 0.32
C PHE A 159 -11.32 28.40 -1.01
N PHE A 160 -11.00 27.68 -2.07
CA PHE A 160 -10.75 28.26 -3.39
C PHE A 160 -12.00 28.81 -4.08
N GLN A 161 -13.18 28.25 -3.80
CA GLN A 161 -14.45 28.86 -4.22
C GLN A 161 -14.69 30.22 -3.57
N LYS A 162 -14.32 30.41 -2.30
CA LYS A 162 -14.44 31.68 -1.59
C LYS A 162 -13.29 32.65 -1.88
N SER A 163 -12.15 32.15 -2.32
CA SER A 163 -10.94 32.91 -2.57
C SER A 163 -10.28 32.45 -3.89
N PRO A 164 -10.88 32.82 -5.05
CA PRO A 164 -10.44 32.28 -6.37
C PRO A 164 -9.00 32.61 -6.75
N ASN A 165 -8.43 33.70 -6.19
CA ASN A 165 -7.06 34.14 -6.44
C ASN A 165 -6.06 33.69 -5.37
N ALA A 166 -6.49 32.93 -4.36
CA ALA A 166 -5.61 32.42 -3.34
C ALA A 166 -4.67 31.33 -3.88
N THR A 167 -3.53 31.20 -3.25
CA THR A 167 -2.56 30.14 -3.55
C THR A 167 -2.72 28.96 -2.59
N MET A 168 -2.09 27.84 -2.89
CA MET A 168 -2.03 26.70 -1.98
C MET A 168 -1.33 27.08 -0.66
N ALA A 169 -0.34 27.98 -0.71
CA ALA A 169 0.30 28.48 0.51
C ALA A 169 -0.68 29.26 1.39
N ASP A 170 -1.63 29.98 0.81
CA ASP A 170 -2.68 30.68 1.56
C ASP A 170 -3.66 29.68 2.19
N PHE A 171 -4.01 28.60 1.49
CA PHE A 171 -4.80 27.50 2.06
C PHE A 171 -4.08 26.83 3.22
N GLN A 172 -2.81 26.49 3.07
CA GLN A 172 -1.98 25.91 4.13
C GLN A 172 -1.91 26.82 5.36
N LYS A 173 -1.70 28.13 5.15
CA LYS A 173 -1.66 29.12 6.22
C LYS A 173 -3.00 29.24 6.94
N GLU A 174 -4.13 29.13 6.20
CA GLU A 174 -5.46 29.13 6.80
C GLU A 174 -5.71 27.85 7.60
N MET A 175 -5.32 26.69 7.09
CA MET A 175 -5.42 25.43 7.80
C MET A 175 -4.59 25.44 9.10
N MET A 176 -3.39 26.01 9.08
CA MET A 176 -2.55 26.16 10.29
C MET A 176 -3.18 27.02 11.38
N LYS A 177 -4.07 27.98 11.03
CA LYS A 177 -4.79 28.78 12.02
C LYS A 177 -5.90 27.98 12.72
N GLN A 178 -6.39 26.91 12.08
CA GLN A 178 -7.47 26.07 12.60
C GLN A 178 -6.90 24.90 13.41
N GLN A 179 -6.11 25.18 14.47
CA GLN A 179 -5.44 24.13 15.29
C GLN A 179 -6.43 23.10 15.87
N ASP A 180 -7.65 23.50 16.22
CA ASP A 180 -8.66 22.58 16.73
C ASP A 180 -9.16 21.61 15.63
N VAL A 181 -9.26 22.07 14.39
CA VAL A 181 -9.59 21.21 13.25
C VAL A 181 -8.47 20.19 13.00
N LEU A 182 -7.21 20.63 13.04
CA LEU A 182 -6.05 19.75 12.84
C LEU A 182 -5.89 18.73 13.97
N LYS A 183 -6.19 19.13 15.22
CA LYS A 183 -6.21 18.23 16.38
C LYS A 183 -7.32 17.17 16.23
N ASN A 184 -8.52 17.61 15.87
CA ASN A 184 -9.65 16.72 15.58
C ASN A 184 -9.35 15.79 14.38
N PHE A 185 -8.59 16.26 13.38
CA PHE A 185 -8.12 15.41 12.28
C PHE A 185 -7.19 14.30 12.76
N GLY A 186 -6.20 14.61 13.61
CA GLY A 186 -5.29 13.60 14.13
C GLY A 186 -5.98 12.53 14.96
N GLU A 187 -6.91 12.92 15.83
CA GLU A 187 -7.72 12.00 16.63
C GLU A 187 -8.69 11.18 15.77
N ASN A 188 -9.30 11.80 14.78
CA ASN A 188 -10.20 11.12 13.84
C ASN A 188 -9.44 10.21 12.88
N TRP A 189 -8.22 10.57 12.43
CA TRP A 189 -7.42 9.74 11.53
C TRP A 189 -7.10 8.38 12.16
N VAL A 190 -6.68 8.36 13.44
CA VAL A 190 -6.47 7.10 14.18
C VAL A 190 -7.78 6.31 14.31
N HIS A 191 -8.89 7.01 14.56
CA HIS A 191 -10.21 6.40 14.61
C HIS A 191 -10.57 5.72 13.28
N TYR A 192 -10.39 6.40 12.16
CA TYR A 192 -10.70 5.87 10.84
C TYR A 192 -9.75 4.76 10.42
N GLN A 193 -8.46 4.87 10.70
CA GLN A 193 -7.48 3.84 10.37
C GLN A 193 -7.73 2.53 11.13
N VAL A 194 -7.97 2.60 12.43
CA VAL A 194 -8.07 1.40 13.27
C VAL A 194 -9.46 0.79 13.24
N ASP A 195 -10.52 1.59 13.46
CA ASP A 195 -11.88 1.08 13.44
C ASP A 195 -12.32 0.69 12.03
N GLY A 196 -11.99 1.54 11.04
CA GLY A 196 -12.26 1.26 9.64
C GLY A 196 -11.55 0.00 9.15
N ALA A 197 -10.30 -0.23 9.57
CA ALA A 197 -9.57 -1.45 9.25
C ALA A 197 -10.22 -2.69 9.87
N ALA A 198 -10.66 -2.61 11.12
CA ALA A 198 -11.32 -3.74 11.79
C ALA A 198 -12.62 -4.15 11.07
N ASP A 199 -13.45 -3.17 10.68
CA ASP A 199 -14.69 -3.43 9.94
C ASP A 199 -14.41 -3.91 8.51
N ALA A 200 -13.44 -3.31 7.84
CA ALA A 200 -13.03 -3.72 6.49
C ALA A 200 -12.49 -5.16 6.47
N ILE A 201 -11.65 -5.55 7.44
CA ILE A 201 -11.15 -6.92 7.54
C ILE A 201 -12.31 -7.90 7.64
N ARG A 202 -13.27 -7.69 8.55
CA ARG A 202 -14.44 -8.56 8.70
C ARG A 202 -15.25 -8.65 7.41
N TYR A 203 -15.53 -7.50 6.81
CA TYR A 203 -16.26 -7.45 5.53
C TYR A 203 -15.55 -8.27 4.44
N LEU A 204 -14.24 -8.05 4.25
CA LEU A 204 -13.46 -8.75 3.21
C LEU A 204 -13.43 -10.26 3.44
N VAL A 205 -13.26 -10.70 4.69
CA VAL A 205 -13.30 -12.11 5.09
C VAL A 205 -14.67 -12.73 4.77
N ASP A 206 -15.75 -12.06 5.17
CA ASP A 206 -17.13 -12.55 4.97
C ASP A 206 -17.51 -12.63 3.48
N HIS A 207 -16.86 -11.81 2.63
CA HIS A 207 -17.07 -11.81 1.17
C HIS A 207 -16.03 -12.61 0.40
N GLY A 208 -15.26 -13.47 1.08
CA GLY A 208 -14.45 -14.51 0.48
C GLY A 208 -13.03 -14.10 0.07
N ALA A 209 -12.50 -12.98 0.57
CA ALA A 209 -11.09 -12.70 0.39
C ALA A 209 -10.23 -13.82 0.99
N LYS A 210 -9.19 -14.25 0.26
CA LYS A 210 -8.22 -15.27 0.69
C LYS A 210 -6.97 -14.64 1.34
N VAL A 211 -6.62 -13.46 0.90
CA VAL A 211 -5.52 -12.66 1.45
C VAL A 211 -5.97 -11.20 1.49
N ILE A 212 -5.55 -10.46 2.49
CA ILE A 212 -5.86 -9.03 2.65
C ILE A 212 -4.56 -8.25 2.68
N ASN A 213 -4.43 -7.24 1.80
CA ASN A 213 -3.34 -6.28 1.79
C ASN A 213 -3.72 -5.03 2.58
N ILE A 214 -2.84 -4.60 3.48
CA ILE A 214 -2.92 -3.33 4.18
C ILE A 214 -1.58 -2.61 4.01
N SER A 215 -1.54 -1.67 3.07
CA SER A 215 -0.35 -0.87 2.79
C SER A 215 -0.20 0.34 3.72
N GLY A 216 -1.04 0.45 4.73
CA GLY A 216 -0.96 1.44 5.81
C GLY A 216 -0.14 0.93 7.00
N GLY A 217 0.50 1.83 7.73
CA GLY A 217 1.22 1.51 8.95
C GLY A 217 0.27 1.31 10.14
N LEU A 218 -0.15 0.10 10.41
CA LEU A 218 -0.93 -0.24 11.60
C LEU A 218 0.01 -0.68 12.72
N THR A 219 0.34 0.22 13.64
CA THR A 219 1.14 -0.09 14.82
C THR A 219 0.44 0.37 16.09
N ARG A 220 0.72 -0.29 17.21
CA ARG A 220 0.13 0.05 18.52
C ARG A 220 0.42 1.48 18.94
N SER A 221 1.59 1.99 18.59
CA SER A 221 1.99 3.37 18.86
C SER A 221 1.08 4.43 18.21
N LEU A 222 0.45 4.08 17.08
CA LEU A 222 -0.52 4.95 16.39
C LEU A 222 -1.93 4.89 16.98
N CYS A 223 -2.23 3.88 17.82
CA CYS A 223 -3.53 3.69 18.42
C CYS A 223 -3.47 3.71 19.96
N PRO A 224 -3.59 4.87 20.62
CA PRO A 224 -3.51 4.97 22.08
C PRO A 224 -4.71 4.32 22.80
N SER A 225 -5.85 4.16 22.13
CA SER A 225 -7.03 3.50 22.71
C SER A 225 -6.82 1.98 22.80
N ARG A 226 -6.90 1.45 24.02
CA ARG A 226 -6.81 0.00 24.25
C ARG A 226 -8.00 -0.75 23.66
N GLU A 227 -9.19 -0.19 23.75
CA GLU A 227 -10.43 -0.78 23.24
C GLU A 227 -10.39 -0.90 21.71
N LYS A 228 -10.02 0.19 21.00
CA LYS A 228 -9.91 0.18 19.54
C LYS A 228 -8.84 -0.79 19.05
N TRP A 229 -7.71 -0.83 19.74
CA TRP A 229 -6.67 -1.80 19.42
C TRP A 229 -7.16 -3.24 19.59
N GLN A 230 -7.87 -3.54 20.68
CA GLN A 230 -8.44 -4.87 20.90
C GLN A 230 -9.43 -5.25 19.79
N ARG A 231 -10.29 -4.31 19.37
CA ARG A 231 -11.20 -4.54 18.24
C ARG A 231 -10.48 -4.87 16.94
N LEU A 232 -9.33 -4.24 16.70
CA LEU A 232 -8.46 -4.56 15.56
C LEU A 232 -7.86 -5.96 15.71
N GLU A 233 -7.29 -6.29 16.87
CA GLU A 233 -6.76 -7.64 17.18
C GLU A 233 -7.83 -8.73 17.00
N ASP A 234 -9.06 -8.48 17.42
CA ASP A 234 -10.19 -9.40 17.25
C ASP A 234 -10.53 -9.60 15.75
N ALA A 235 -10.39 -8.56 14.92
CA ALA A 235 -10.59 -8.69 13.49
C ALA A 235 -9.47 -9.48 12.80
N PHE A 236 -8.21 -9.33 13.24
CA PHE A 236 -7.08 -10.14 12.78
C PHE A 236 -7.24 -11.62 13.19
N SER A 237 -7.67 -11.87 14.42
CA SER A 237 -7.97 -13.22 14.90
C SER A 237 -9.08 -13.87 14.10
N TYR A 238 -10.15 -13.13 13.81
CA TYR A 238 -11.24 -13.57 12.97
C TYR A 238 -10.77 -13.95 11.55
N ALA A 239 -9.92 -13.13 10.93
CA ALA A 239 -9.35 -13.46 9.63
C ALA A 239 -8.54 -14.76 9.68
N ALA A 240 -7.71 -14.94 10.70
CA ALA A 240 -6.90 -16.14 10.91
C ALA A 240 -7.76 -17.40 11.09
N GLU A 241 -8.84 -17.34 11.88
CA GLU A 241 -9.81 -18.44 12.09
C GLU A 241 -10.51 -18.85 10.78
N LYS A 242 -10.73 -17.89 9.88
CA LYS A 242 -11.30 -18.14 8.54
C LYS A 242 -10.25 -18.56 7.50
N GLY A 243 -8.99 -18.73 7.89
CA GLY A 243 -7.89 -19.11 7.00
C GLY A 243 -7.45 -17.98 6.06
N VAL A 244 -7.70 -16.72 6.40
CA VAL A 244 -7.31 -15.55 5.61
C VAL A 244 -5.99 -14.99 6.14
N VAL A 245 -5.00 -14.83 5.26
CA VAL A 245 -3.72 -14.19 5.57
C VAL A 245 -3.83 -12.67 5.44
N ILE A 246 -3.28 -11.94 6.40
CA ILE A 246 -3.15 -10.49 6.28
C ILE A 246 -1.68 -10.13 6.03
N VAL A 247 -1.45 -9.29 5.02
CA VAL A 247 -0.13 -8.77 4.64
C VAL A 247 -0.07 -7.29 4.98
N LEU A 248 0.89 -6.92 5.81
CA LEU A 248 1.10 -5.55 6.30
C LEU A 248 2.39 -4.96 5.76
N ALA A 249 2.37 -3.68 5.42
CA ALA A 249 3.59 -2.90 5.23
C ALA A 249 4.29 -2.64 6.57
N ALA A 250 5.61 -2.81 6.63
CA ALA A 250 6.39 -2.61 7.86
C ALA A 250 6.42 -1.13 8.33
N GLY A 251 6.19 -0.18 7.42
CA GLY A 251 6.31 1.26 7.70
C GLY A 251 7.64 1.83 7.23
N ASN A 252 7.73 3.18 7.20
CA ASN A 252 8.71 3.91 6.40
C ASN A 252 9.63 4.83 7.23
N ASN A 253 9.80 4.56 8.53
CA ASN A 253 10.50 5.46 9.45
C ASN A 253 11.96 5.07 9.68
N ALA A 254 12.49 4.04 8.99
CA ALA A 254 13.80 3.44 9.24
C ALA A 254 14.02 3.08 10.73
N ALA A 255 12.96 2.68 11.42
CA ALA A 255 12.91 2.46 12.86
C ALA A 255 12.61 1.01 13.20
N GLN A 256 13.04 0.59 14.38
CA GLN A 256 12.61 -0.70 14.92
C GLN A 256 11.13 -0.63 15.33
N SER A 257 10.34 -1.60 14.87
CA SER A 257 8.91 -1.71 15.15
C SER A 257 8.53 -3.17 15.36
N GLU A 258 7.80 -3.43 16.43
CA GLU A 258 7.36 -4.79 16.79
C GLU A 258 5.86 -4.87 17.10
N ASP A 259 5.20 -3.73 17.20
CA ASP A 259 3.82 -3.60 17.72
C ASP A 259 2.77 -3.67 16.59
N TYR A 260 2.88 -4.68 15.72
CA TYR A 260 1.89 -4.94 14.67
C TYR A 260 0.74 -5.79 15.21
N PRO A 261 -0.50 -5.60 14.70
CA PRO A 261 -1.63 -6.42 15.11
C PRO A 261 -1.52 -7.86 14.59
N GLY A 262 -2.23 -8.76 15.26
CA GLY A 262 -2.34 -10.16 14.87
C GLY A 262 -1.10 -11.02 15.22
N SER A 263 -1.24 -12.32 14.97
CA SER A 263 -0.18 -13.30 15.25
C SER A 263 0.87 -13.37 14.14
N PRO A 264 2.17 -13.51 14.47
CA PRO A 264 3.22 -13.73 13.47
C PRO A 264 3.06 -15.03 12.67
N GLU A 265 2.22 -15.96 13.15
CA GLU A 265 1.93 -17.21 12.44
C GLU A 265 0.90 -17.04 11.31
N THR A 266 0.14 -15.95 11.29
CA THR A 266 -0.96 -15.72 10.35
C THR A 266 -0.92 -14.37 9.67
N VAL A 267 0.03 -13.52 10.06
CA VAL A 267 0.25 -12.18 9.52
C VAL A 267 1.66 -12.08 8.94
N ILE A 268 1.76 -11.55 7.74
CA ILE A 268 3.02 -11.30 7.05
C ILE A 268 3.32 -9.80 7.14
N VAL A 269 4.41 -9.42 7.81
CA VAL A 269 4.92 -8.05 7.83
C VAL A 269 6.03 -7.93 6.79
N VAL A 270 5.87 -7.00 5.86
CA VAL A 270 6.75 -6.86 4.68
C VAL A 270 7.58 -5.59 4.77
N GLY A 271 8.89 -5.77 4.74
CA GLY A 271 9.86 -4.69 4.59
C GLY A 271 10.23 -4.44 3.12
N ALA A 272 10.96 -3.37 2.89
CA ALA A 272 11.38 -2.95 1.56
C ALA A 272 12.90 -3.02 1.38
N THR A 273 13.34 -3.59 0.24
CA THR A 273 14.73 -3.55 -0.22
C THR A 273 14.85 -2.79 -1.53
N LEU A 274 16.09 -2.50 -1.89
CA LEU A 274 16.48 -2.18 -3.26
C LEU A 274 16.71 -3.48 -4.05
N LEU A 275 16.98 -3.38 -5.35
CA LEU A 275 17.21 -4.54 -6.21
C LEU A 275 18.52 -5.30 -5.88
N ASP A 276 19.45 -4.65 -5.20
CA ASP A 276 20.70 -5.22 -4.70
C ASP A 276 20.57 -5.89 -3.33
N ASP A 277 19.35 -6.04 -2.81
CA ASP A 277 19.01 -6.58 -1.49
C ASP A 277 19.35 -5.67 -0.30
N THR A 278 19.87 -4.49 -0.53
CA THR A 278 20.04 -3.51 0.54
C THR A 278 18.68 -3.09 1.09
N ARG A 279 18.51 -3.10 2.41
CA ARG A 279 17.29 -2.59 3.05
C ARG A 279 17.11 -1.12 2.67
N TRP A 280 15.92 -0.76 2.17
CA TRP A 280 15.65 0.61 1.74
C TRP A 280 15.80 1.60 2.88
N GLU A 281 16.69 2.55 2.69
CA GLU A 281 16.86 3.75 3.51
C GLU A 281 17.22 4.93 2.62
N GLU A 282 16.72 6.11 2.95
CA GLU A 282 17.03 7.35 2.27
C GLU A 282 16.99 8.53 3.23
N GLU A 283 17.70 9.59 2.88
CA GLU A 283 17.67 10.87 3.58
C GLU A 283 16.99 11.90 2.67
N ILE A 284 15.91 12.51 3.14
CA ILE A 284 15.16 13.50 2.38
C ILE A 284 15.25 14.87 3.07
N ALA A 285 15.27 15.95 2.27
CA ALA A 285 15.23 17.30 2.80
C ALA A 285 13.78 17.78 2.88
N VAL A 286 13.31 18.12 4.08
CA VAL A 286 11.97 18.68 4.30
C VAL A 286 12.13 20.01 5.03
N GLN A 287 11.73 21.10 4.40
CA GLN A 287 11.82 22.45 4.97
C GLN A 287 13.19 22.78 5.57
N GLY A 288 14.27 22.38 4.90
CA GLY A 288 15.65 22.62 5.35
C GLY A 288 16.17 21.66 6.43
N SER A 289 15.34 20.75 6.91
CA SER A 289 15.75 19.67 7.82
C SER A 289 15.94 18.37 7.04
N LYS A 290 16.95 17.57 7.42
CA LYS A 290 17.15 16.23 6.89
C LYS A 290 16.33 15.24 7.69
N ILE A 291 15.50 14.47 7.01
CA ILE A 291 14.69 13.41 7.61
C ILE A 291 15.14 12.07 7.04
N LYS A 292 15.46 11.13 7.91
CA LYS A 292 15.74 9.74 7.52
C LYS A 292 14.43 9.00 7.33
N ARG A 293 14.28 8.34 6.17
CA ARG A 293 13.19 7.42 5.85
C ARG A 293 13.78 6.08 5.48
N GLY A 294 12.96 5.04 5.53
CA GLY A 294 13.38 3.72 5.14
C GLY A 294 12.46 2.65 5.71
N SER A 295 12.66 1.41 5.26
CA SER A 295 11.93 0.28 5.78
C SER A 295 12.11 0.13 7.28
N ASN A 296 11.00 0.03 8.02
CA ASN A 296 11.05 -0.42 9.41
C ASN A 296 11.56 -1.86 9.48
N TYR A 297 12.10 -2.24 10.65
CA TYR A 297 12.68 -3.53 10.93
C TYR A 297 12.29 -3.99 12.35
N GLY A 298 12.53 -5.25 12.70
CA GLY A 298 12.21 -5.79 14.03
C GLY A 298 11.81 -7.27 13.96
N LYS A 299 11.56 -7.86 15.13
CA LYS A 299 11.25 -9.30 15.27
C LYS A 299 9.95 -9.76 14.61
N ARG A 300 9.11 -8.85 14.21
CA ARG A 300 7.84 -9.14 13.50
C ARG A 300 7.99 -9.11 11.98
N LEU A 301 9.16 -8.70 11.47
CA LEU A 301 9.42 -8.67 10.03
C LEU A 301 9.43 -10.10 9.49
N THR A 302 8.60 -10.38 8.49
CA THR A 302 8.50 -11.73 7.91
C THR A 302 9.39 -11.87 6.69
N ALA A 303 9.29 -10.93 5.75
CA ALA A 303 10.00 -10.98 4.47
C ALA A 303 10.22 -9.59 3.89
N MET A 304 11.07 -9.52 2.87
CA MET A 304 11.40 -8.31 2.13
C MET A 304 10.94 -8.41 0.67
N ALA A 305 10.61 -7.27 0.08
CA ALA A 305 10.43 -7.17 -1.37
C ALA A 305 11.10 -5.91 -1.93
N PRO A 306 11.73 -5.98 -3.12
CA PRO A 306 12.33 -4.83 -3.78
C PRO A 306 11.27 -3.83 -4.24
N ILE A 307 11.60 -2.54 -4.13
CA ILE A 307 10.68 -1.44 -4.45
C ILE A 307 11.20 -0.53 -5.57
N GLU A 308 12.29 -0.89 -6.21
CA GLU A 308 12.82 -0.17 -7.36
C GLU A 308 12.18 -0.64 -8.66
N LYS A 309 12.23 0.24 -9.68
CA LYS A 309 11.73 -0.05 -11.02
C LYS A 309 10.25 -0.46 -11.07
N LEU A 310 9.47 0.07 -10.13
CA LEU A 310 8.03 -0.15 -10.12
C LEU A 310 7.34 0.61 -11.25
N VAL A 311 6.54 -0.11 -12.02
CA VAL A 311 5.55 0.48 -12.90
C VAL A 311 4.20 0.34 -12.20
N VAL A 312 3.43 1.41 -12.13
CA VAL A 312 2.15 1.46 -11.43
C VAL A 312 1.11 2.19 -12.27
N CYS A 313 -0.15 1.86 -12.06
CA CYS A 313 -1.25 2.64 -12.63
C CYS A 313 -1.36 3.99 -11.92
N ALA A 314 -1.43 5.06 -12.71
CA ALA A 314 -1.77 6.38 -12.23
C ALA A 314 -3.27 6.60 -12.47
N PRO A 315 -4.07 6.90 -11.46
CA PRO A 315 -5.50 7.10 -11.65
C PRO A 315 -5.78 8.38 -12.45
N HIS A 316 -6.90 8.35 -13.15
CA HIS A 316 -7.38 9.37 -14.05
C HIS A 316 -7.38 10.78 -13.47
N GLU A 317 -7.73 10.96 -12.22
CA GLU A 317 -7.79 12.26 -11.56
C GLU A 317 -6.64 12.53 -10.61
N GLN A 318 -5.58 11.75 -10.68
CA GLN A 318 -4.41 11.94 -9.85
C GLN A 318 -3.55 13.08 -10.34
N ARG A 319 -3.94 14.23 -9.91
CA ARG A 319 -3.15 15.45 -9.96
C ARG A 319 -2.38 15.71 -8.65
N PHE A 320 -2.30 14.72 -7.74
CA PHE A 320 -1.83 14.93 -6.37
C PHE A 320 -0.56 14.20 -5.97
N TYR A 321 -0.04 13.32 -6.80
CA TYR A 321 1.26 12.72 -6.58
C TYR A 321 2.21 13.06 -7.72
N SER A 322 2.40 14.34 -8.00
CA SER A 322 3.65 14.79 -8.56
C SER A 322 4.65 14.79 -7.43
N CYS A 323 5.41 13.72 -7.33
CA CYS A 323 6.59 13.67 -6.51
C CYS A 323 7.77 14.40 -7.20
N ASP A 324 7.50 15.21 -8.24
CA ASP A 324 8.51 15.77 -9.10
C ASP A 324 9.38 16.80 -8.40
N ASP A 325 8.90 17.46 -7.35
CA ASP A 325 9.65 18.46 -6.59
C ASP A 325 9.44 18.33 -5.09
N GLY A 326 8.89 17.24 -4.63
CA GLY A 326 8.67 16.99 -3.21
C GLY A 326 9.82 16.26 -2.56
N PRO A 327 9.86 16.27 -1.21
CA PRO A 327 10.90 15.62 -0.42
C PRO A 327 10.98 14.09 -0.56
N MET A 328 10.25 13.49 -1.47
CA MET A 328 10.25 12.05 -1.73
C MET A 328 11.18 11.62 -2.87
N GLY A 329 11.93 12.56 -3.48
CA GLY A 329 13.05 12.25 -4.37
C GLY A 329 12.79 11.28 -5.53
N SER A 330 11.54 11.08 -5.93
CA SER A 330 11.22 10.29 -7.10
C SER A 330 11.24 11.21 -8.31
N THR A 331 12.26 11.09 -9.15
CA THR A 331 12.15 11.55 -10.52
C THR A 331 11.11 10.68 -11.20
N THR A 332 9.84 11.03 -11.08
CA THR A 332 8.80 10.48 -11.92
C THR A 332 9.06 10.97 -13.33
N VAL A 333 9.25 10.05 -14.25
CA VAL A 333 9.09 10.38 -15.67
C VAL A 333 7.58 10.39 -15.89
N PRO A 334 6.93 11.57 -15.98
CA PRO A 334 5.50 11.59 -16.16
C PRO A 334 5.20 10.99 -17.53
N PHE A 335 4.65 9.80 -17.54
CA PHE A 335 3.93 9.34 -18.71
C PHE A 335 2.67 10.21 -18.76
N LYS A 336 2.52 11.03 -19.81
CA LYS A 336 1.20 11.56 -20.16
C LYS A 336 0.32 10.34 -20.45
N GLY A 337 -0.42 9.86 -19.44
CA GLY A 337 -1.20 8.64 -19.59
C GLY A 337 -1.44 7.95 -18.25
N ALA A 338 -1.88 6.72 -18.33
CA ALA A 338 -2.39 5.91 -17.23
C ALA A 338 -1.31 5.27 -16.34
N HIS A 339 -0.02 5.47 -16.61
CA HIS A 339 1.06 4.77 -15.90
C HIS A 339 2.15 5.71 -15.41
N GLU A 340 2.75 5.30 -14.31
CA GLU A 340 3.90 5.94 -13.68
C GLU A 340 5.03 4.92 -13.48
N VAL A 341 6.26 5.26 -13.84
CA VAL A 341 7.46 4.49 -13.50
C VAL A 341 8.11 5.15 -12.30
N ARG A 342 8.16 4.43 -11.19
CA ARG A 342 8.76 4.92 -9.94
C ARG A 342 10.18 4.37 -9.80
N PRO A 343 11.18 5.22 -9.63
CA PRO A 343 12.54 4.77 -9.30
C PRO A 343 12.54 3.94 -8.02
N ASN A 344 11.89 4.44 -6.98
CA ASN A 344 11.71 3.77 -5.70
C ASN A 344 10.27 3.92 -5.21
N GLY A 345 9.74 2.83 -4.63
CA GLY A 345 8.50 2.85 -3.88
C GLY A 345 8.74 3.08 -2.38
N ALA A 346 7.90 2.44 -1.57
CA ALA A 346 8.00 2.38 -0.11
C ALA A 346 7.50 1.01 0.37
N THR A 347 7.47 0.73 1.66
CA THR A 347 6.93 -0.55 2.17
C THR A 347 5.47 -0.78 1.74
N SER A 348 4.73 0.29 1.45
CA SER A 348 3.39 0.22 0.86
C SER A 348 3.36 -0.35 -0.57
N SER A 349 4.50 -0.36 -1.27
CA SER A 349 4.67 -1.03 -2.56
C SER A 349 5.23 -2.46 -2.41
N ALA A 350 5.99 -2.73 -1.35
CA ALA A 350 6.51 -4.06 -1.04
C ALA A 350 5.40 -5.03 -0.59
N ALA A 351 4.47 -4.57 0.23
CA ALA A 351 3.35 -5.37 0.73
C ALA A 351 2.48 -5.96 -0.41
N PRO A 352 2.03 -5.21 -1.43
CA PRO A 352 1.23 -5.77 -2.52
C PRO A 352 2.01 -6.77 -3.39
N ILE A 353 3.33 -6.67 -3.51
CA ILE A 353 4.15 -7.69 -4.19
C ILE A 353 4.00 -9.02 -3.46
N VAL A 354 4.18 -9.04 -2.14
CA VAL A 354 4.02 -10.25 -1.33
C VAL A 354 2.57 -10.73 -1.30
N THR A 355 1.60 -9.83 -1.26
CA THR A 355 0.19 -10.16 -1.35
C THR A 355 -0.15 -10.89 -2.66
N ALA A 356 0.41 -10.43 -3.77
CA ALA A 356 0.24 -11.11 -5.07
C ALA A 356 0.86 -12.51 -5.05
N MET A 357 2.03 -12.70 -4.46
CA MET A 357 2.64 -14.02 -4.28
C MET A 357 1.74 -14.95 -3.46
N VAL A 358 1.16 -14.46 -2.35
CA VAL A 358 0.20 -15.23 -1.54
C VAL A 358 -1.06 -15.57 -2.34
N ALA A 359 -1.55 -14.67 -3.19
CA ALA A 359 -2.67 -14.96 -4.09
C ALA A 359 -2.33 -16.08 -5.10
N LEU A 360 -1.11 -16.11 -5.64
CA LEU A 360 -0.64 -17.23 -6.48
C LEU A 360 -0.55 -18.54 -5.69
N ILE A 361 -0.07 -18.53 -4.44
CA ILE A 361 -0.06 -19.69 -3.55
C ILE A 361 -1.48 -20.26 -3.41
N TYR A 362 -2.46 -19.42 -3.09
CA TYR A 362 -3.86 -19.86 -3.00
C TYR A 362 -4.45 -20.29 -4.34
N SER A 363 -3.99 -19.76 -5.47
CA SER A 363 -4.46 -20.20 -6.77
C SER A 363 -4.04 -21.64 -7.11
N VAL A 364 -2.94 -22.09 -6.53
CA VAL A 364 -2.42 -23.46 -6.68
C VAL A 364 -3.00 -24.40 -5.60
N ARG A 365 -3.13 -23.91 -4.37
CA ARG A 365 -3.64 -24.68 -3.24
C ARG A 365 -4.68 -23.85 -2.44
N PRO A 366 -5.92 -23.75 -2.90
CA PRO A 366 -6.94 -22.83 -2.34
C PRO A 366 -7.39 -23.15 -0.91
N ASN A 367 -7.09 -24.35 -0.41
CA ASN A 367 -7.50 -24.83 0.90
C ASN A 367 -6.38 -24.82 1.96
N LEU A 368 -5.23 -24.19 1.65
CA LEU A 368 -4.20 -23.99 2.66
C LEU A 368 -4.72 -23.10 3.80
N ASP A 369 -4.38 -23.49 5.04
CA ASP A 369 -4.59 -22.60 6.19
C ASP A 369 -3.59 -21.45 6.22
N ALA A 370 -3.92 -20.39 6.94
CA ALA A 370 -3.09 -19.19 6.99
C ALA A 370 -1.67 -19.47 7.53
N LYS A 371 -1.51 -20.38 8.50
CA LYS A 371 -0.20 -20.73 9.07
C LYS A 371 0.68 -21.45 8.04
N SER A 372 0.10 -22.36 7.27
CA SER A 372 0.81 -23.04 6.18
C SER A 372 1.29 -22.04 5.12
N VAL A 373 0.46 -21.08 4.75
CA VAL A 373 0.83 -20.04 3.78
C VAL A 373 1.97 -19.17 4.30
N VAL A 374 1.93 -18.73 5.56
CA VAL A 374 3.04 -17.97 6.16
C VAL A 374 4.33 -18.77 6.16
N LYS A 375 4.29 -20.07 6.50
CA LYS A 375 5.46 -20.96 6.45
C LYS A 375 6.01 -21.11 5.02
N ILE A 376 5.14 -21.23 4.03
CA ILE A 376 5.56 -21.31 2.62
C ILE A 376 6.28 -20.02 2.22
N VAL A 377 5.76 -18.86 2.61
CA VAL A 377 6.43 -17.56 2.35
C VAL A 377 7.80 -17.52 3.02
N GLN A 378 7.90 -17.88 4.30
CA GLN A 378 9.15 -17.91 5.04
C GLN A 378 10.21 -18.84 4.40
N GLN A 379 9.82 -20.07 4.07
CA GLN A 379 10.71 -21.06 3.47
C GLN A 379 11.04 -20.76 1.99
N GLY A 380 10.16 -20.03 1.32
CA GLY A 380 10.32 -19.64 -0.07
C GLY A 380 11.25 -18.43 -0.28
N CYS A 381 11.59 -17.67 0.76
CA CYS A 381 12.48 -16.52 0.63
C CYS A 381 13.91 -16.92 0.22
N ASP A 382 14.57 -16.04 -0.51
CA ASP A 382 16.01 -16.05 -0.66
C ASP A 382 16.63 -15.37 0.54
N ASP A 383 17.47 -16.05 1.27
CA ASP A 383 18.18 -15.53 2.43
C ASP A 383 19.09 -14.37 2.02
N ILE A 384 18.93 -13.22 2.66
CA ILE A 384 19.69 -12.00 2.41
C ILE A 384 20.10 -11.36 3.74
N GLY A 385 21.24 -10.70 3.75
CA GLY A 385 21.76 -10.10 4.98
C GLY A 385 22.57 -11.09 5.82
N VAL A 386 22.16 -11.31 7.07
CA VAL A 386 22.79 -12.29 7.97
C VAL A 386 22.13 -13.65 7.76
N ASP A 387 22.92 -14.74 7.71
CA ASP A 387 22.43 -16.09 7.49
C ASP A 387 21.27 -16.46 8.43
N GLY A 388 20.19 -16.92 7.85
CA GLY A 388 18.96 -17.28 8.55
C GLY A 388 18.05 -16.07 8.83
N TYR A 389 17.17 -16.23 9.81
CA TYR A 389 16.28 -15.14 10.18
C TYR A 389 17.03 -14.03 10.94
N ASP A 390 16.88 -12.78 10.49
CA ASP A 390 17.36 -11.59 11.20
C ASP A 390 16.30 -10.48 11.27
N ILE A 391 16.48 -9.55 12.20
CA ILE A 391 15.51 -8.48 12.45
C ILE A 391 15.46 -7.39 11.38
N HIS A 392 16.41 -7.32 10.47
CA HIS A 392 16.51 -6.30 9.41
C HIS A 392 15.93 -6.76 8.09
N THR A 393 15.97 -8.08 7.83
CA THR A 393 15.55 -8.68 6.56
C THR A 393 14.49 -9.78 6.72
N GLY A 394 14.14 -10.16 7.97
CA GLY A 394 13.20 -11.24 8.24
C GLY A 394 13.76 -12.58 7.78
N HIS A 395 13.00 -13.34 6.98
CA HIS A 395 13.45 -14.58 6.32
C HIS A 395 14.10 -14.32 4.96
N GLY A 396 14.31 -13.05 4.58
CA GLY A 396 14.94 -12.66 3.34
C GLY A 396 13.98 -12.10 2.29
N ARG A 397 14.45 -12.02 1.04
CA ARG A 397 13.69 -11.52 -0.11
C ARG A 397 12.73 -12.60 -0.62
N VAL A 398 11.48 -12.24 -0.87
CA VAL A 398 10.50 -13.16 -1.47
C VAL A 398 10.95 -13.67 -2.82
N ASN A 399 10.69 -14.95 -3.10
CA ASN A 399 10.96 -15.63 -4.35
C ASN A 399 9.69 -16.32 -4.81
N PHE A 400 9.08 -15.80 -5.87
CA PHE A 400 7.78 -16.27 -6.38
C PHE A 400 7.86 -17.71 -6.88
N GLY A 401 8.89 -18.04 -7.67
CA GLY A 401 9.06 -19.37 -8.23
C GLY A 401 9.12 -20.43 -7.13
N ARG A 402 10.00 -20.23 -6.15
CA ARG A 402 10.17 -21.16 -5.02
C ARG A 402 8.90 -21.26 -4.17
N SER A 403 8.29 -20.13 -3.81
CA SER A 403 7.10 -20.13 -2.94
C SER A 403 5.90 -20.82 -3.59
N VAL A 404 5.66 -20.57 -4.89
CA VAL A 404 4.54 -21.20 -5.61
C VAL A 404 4.80 -22.70 -5.85
N ALA A 405 6.05 -23.09 -6.13
CA ALA A 405 6.44 -24.49 -6.22
C ALA A 405 6.25 -25.23 -4.88
N LEU A 406 6.73 -24.66 -3.77
CA LEU A 406 6.50 -25.19 -2.43
C LEU A 406 5.01 -25.35 -2.13
N ALA A 407 4.18 -24.38 -2.51
CA ALA A 407 2.72 -24.48 -2.31
C ALA A 407 2.10 -25.63 -3.09
N ARG A 408 2.53 -25.84 -4.36
CA ARG A 408 2.07 -26.96 -5.20
C ARG A 408 2.37 -28.30 -4.51
N ASP A 409 3.55 -28.44 -3.95
CA ASP A 409 4.06 -29.70 -3.39
C ASP A 409 3.81 -29.83 -1.88
N TRP A 410 3.13 -28.87 -1.24
CA TRP A 410 2.93 -28.79 0.21
C TRP A 410 2.09 -29.95 0.74
N GLY A 411 2.66 -30.71 1.69
CA GLY A 411 1.96 -31.82 2.34
C GLY A 411 1.84 -33.12 1.51
N ASN A 412 2.63 -33.22 0.43
CA ASN A 412 2.76 -34.45 -0.37
C ASN A 412 3.89 -35.31 0.17
#